data_15945544949d5f68d3d854ce3e0f448e
#
_entry.id   15945544949d5f68d3d854ce3e0f448e
#
_cell.length_a   1.000
_cell.length_b   1.000
_cell.length_c   1.000
_cell.angle_alpha   90.00
_cell.angle_beta   90.00
_cell.angle_gamma   90.00
#
_symmetry.space_group_name_H-M   'P 1'
#
loop_
_entity.id
_entity.type
_entity.pdbx_description
1 polymer ?
#
loop_
_entity_poly.entity_id
_entity_poly.type
_entity_poly.pdbx_seq_one_letter_code
_entity_poly.pdbx_strand_id
1 'polypeptide(L)'
;MVEFSFGKGRKVHPLEALRRRLTRGLEVAASDQEVRRGGEVEALVTISSARKLGDVEVGVVCTESYDELNTNQRYTDGTNTTSTSRVTSDDVAHETWSPVETVSGVQSVRFTIPPDAPFSYRGDCLSFKWELVVRGRRGRGLDRQARSEFSVLP
;
A
#
# COMPACT_ATOMS: atom_id res chain seq x y z
N MET A 1 -0.97 -23.95 43.91
CA MET A 1 -1.16 -22.48 43.76
C MET A 1 -0.93 -22.16 42.32
N VAL A 2 -1.97 -21.85 41.57
CA VAL A 2 -1.86 -21.52 40.14
C VAL A 2 -1.92 -19.99 40.04
N GLU A 3 -0.79 -19.35 39.69
CA GLU A 3 -0.76 -17.91 39.41
C GLU A 3 -1.37 -17.65 38.05
N PHE A 4 -2.52 -17.02 38.03
CA PHE A 4 -3.08 -16.44 36.81
C PHE A 4 -2.40 -15.09 36.55
N SER A 5 -1.44 -15.10 35.64
CA SER A 5 -0.87 -13.88 35.09
C SER A 5 -1.89 -13.25 34.12
N PHE A 6 -2.54 -12.17 34.56
CA PHE A 6 -3.34 -11.32 33.70
C PHE A 6 -2.40 -10.58 32.74
N GLY A 7 -2.33 -11.06 31.51
CA GLY A 7 -1.64 -10.36 30.42
C GLY A 7 -2.24 -8.96 30.24
N LYS A 8 -1.42 -7.93 30.45
CA LYS A 8 -1.76 -6.54 30.14
C LYS A 8 -2.18 -6.46 28.68
N GLY A 9 -3.47 -6.23 28.43
CA GLY A 9 -4.02 -6.00 27.10
C GLY A 9 -3.25 -4.85 26.43
N ARG A 10 -2.57 -5.15 25.30
CA ARG A 10 -1.95 -4.15 24.43
C ARG A 10 -3.04 -3.17 24.02
N LYS A 11 -2.92 -1.92 24.43
CA LYS A 11 -3.76 -0.83 23.93
C LYS A 11 -3.48 -0.71 22.44
N VAL A 12 -4.41 -1.16 21.61
CA VAL A 12 -4.32 -1.02 20.16
C VAL A 12 -4.44 0.47 19.83
N HIS A 13 -3.46 0.99 19.11
CA HIS A 13 -3.45 2.40 18.69
C HIS A 13 -4.72 2.71 17.88
N PRO A 14 -5.40 3.88 18.08
CA PRO A 14 -6.64 4.21 17.37
C PRO A 14 -6.55 4.08 15.86
N LEU A 15 -5.38 4.38 15.27
CA LEU A 15 -5.12 4.24 13.84
C LEU A 15 -5.08 2.77 13.39
N GLU A 16 -4.61 1.84 14.23
CA GLU A 16 -4.64 0.40 13.92
C GLU A 16 -6.06 -0.16 14.00
N ALA A 17 -6.87 0.31 14.95
CA ALA A 17 -8.28 -0.04 15.05
C ALA A 17 -9.07 0.44 13.83
N LEU A 18 -8.77 1.64 13.33
CA LEU A 18 -9.35 2.19 12.11
C LEU A 18 -8.91 1.40 10.87
N ARG A 19 -7.62 1.08 10.74
CA ARG A 19 -7.10 0.20 9.68
C ARG A 19 -7.80 -1.15 9.68
N ARG A 20 -7.95 -1.81 10.82
CA ARG A 20 -8.67 -3.09 10.95
C ARG A 20 -10.14 -2.99 10.55
N ARG A 21 -10.81 -1.85 10.77
CA ARG A 21 -12.18 -1.61 10.30
C ARG A 21 -12.26 -1.47 8.77
N LEU A 22 -11.28 -0.79 8.15
CA LEU A 22 -11.23 -0.58 6.70
C LEU A 22 -10.83 -1.84 5.93
N THR A 23 -10.04 -2.73 6.54
CA THR A 23 -9.62 -4.01 5.96
C THR A 23 -10.56 -5.18 6.28
N ARG A 24 -11.62 -4.94 7.03
CA ARG A 24 -12.50 -6.00 7.51
C ARG A 24 -13.11 -6.81 6.35
N GLY A 25 -12.70 -8.07 6.26
CA GLY A 25 -13.17 -9.02 5.25
C GLY A 25 -12.32 -9.12 4.00
N LEU A 26 -11.27 -8.30 3.84
CA LEU A 26 -10.29 -8.38 2.76
C LEU A 26 -8.87 -8.47 3.30
N GLU A 27 -8.10 -9.40 2.76
CA GLU A 27 -6.67 -9.52 3.01
C GLU A 27 -5.96 -9.85 1.70
N VAL A 28 -4.72 -9.41 1.57
CA VAL A 28 -3.85 -9.76 0.46
C VAL A 28 -2.44 -10.04 0.97
N ALA A 29 -1.80 -11.03 0.40
CA ALA A 29 -0.41 -11.36 0.70
C ALA A 29 0.30 -11.80 -0.59
N ALA A 30 1.60 -11.50 -0.69
CA ALA A 30 2.44 -12.08 -1.71
C ALA A 30 2.87 -13.49 -1.28
N SER A 31 2.84 -14.46 -2.21
CA SER A 31 3.37 -15.80 -1.95
C SER A 31 4.88 -15.75 -1.69
N ASP A 32 5.58 -14.89 -2.42
CA ASP A 32 7.00 -14.59 -2.25
C ASP A 32 7.22 -13.13 -1.86
N GLN A 33 8.05 -12.89 -0.86
CA GLN A 33 8.36 -11.53 -0.42
C GLN A 33 9.36 -10.80 -1.33
N GLU A 34 10.06 -11.54 -2.19
CA GLU A 34 11.06 -11.01 -3.12
C GLU A 34 10.84 -11.60 -4.51
N VAL A 35 10.79 -10.73 -5.51
CA VAL A 35 10.61 -11.09 -6.92
C VAL A 35 11.60 -10.30 -7.76
N ARG A 36 12.19 -10.90 -8.78
CA ARG A 36 13.06 -10.19 -9.72
C ARG A 36 12.26 -9.47 -10.80
N ARG A 37 12.80 -8.40 -11.35
CA ARG A 37 12.26 -7.76 -12.56
C ARG A 37 12.11 -8.79 -13.69
N GLY A 38 11.00 -8.72 -14.42
CA GLY A 38 10.65 -9.71 -15.44
C GLY A 38 10.07 -11.02 -14.90
N GLY A 39 10.08 -11.22 -13.58
CA GLY A 39 9.47 -12.36 -12.91
C GLY A 39 7.99 -12.15 -12.61
N GLU A 40 7.39 -13.11 -11.92
CA GLU A 40 5.98 -13.10 -11.53
C GLU A 40 5.83 -12.99 -10.02
N VAL A 41 4.85 -12.22 -9.59
CA VAL A 41 4.37 -12.19 -8.20
C VAL A 41 2.97 -12.79 -8.14
N GLU A 42 2.74 -13.69 -7.21
CA GLU A 42 1.44 -14.27 -6.94
C GLU A 42 0.80 -13.59 -5.74
N ALA A 43 -0.37 -13.00 -5.97
CA ALA A 43 -1.17 -12.39 -4.94
C ALA A 43 -2.19 -13.40 -4.40
N LEU A 44 -2.15 -13.66 -3.11
CA LEU A 44 -3.16 -14.44 -2.40
C LEU A 44 -4.18 -13.49 -1.79
N VAL A 45 -5.40 -13.51 -2.32
CA VAL A 45 -6.51 -12.67 -1.86
C VAL A 45 -7.43 -13.51 -0.99
N THR A 46 -7.64 -13.08 0.25
CA THR A 46 -8.57 -13.72 1.18
C THR A 46 -9.78 -12.82 1.40
N ILE A 47 -10.96 -13.36 1.12
CA ILE A 47 -12.26 -12.72 1.38
C ILE A 47 -12.93 -13.49 2.51
N SER A 48 -13.02 -12.90 3.70
CA SER A 48 -13.68 -13.51 4.86
C SER A 48 -15.20 -13.40 4.79
N SER A 49 -15.70 -12.31 4.20
CA SER A 49 -17.14 -12.09 4.01
C SER A 49 -17.38 -11.27 2.76
N ALA A 50 -18.12 -11.84 1.80
CA ALA A 50 -18.51 -11.16 0.57
C ALA A 50 -19.61 -10.10 0.79
N ARG A 51 -20.24 -10.09 1.96
CA ARG A 51 -21.29 -9.12 2.29
C ARG A 51 -20.74 -7.69 2.24
N LYS A 52 -21.39 -6.84 1.47
CA LYS A 52 -21.11 -5.40 1.37
C LYS A 52 -19.76 -5.04 0.71
N LEU A 53 -19.12 -5.94 -0.04
CA LEU A 53 -17.88 -5.64 -0.72
C LEU A 53 -18.07 -5.00 -2.10
N GLY A 54 -19.14 -5.32 -2.82
CA GLY A 54 -19.27 -4.92 -4.23
C GLY A 54 -18.22 -5.61 -5.10
N ASP A 55 -17.79 -4.97 -6.18
CA ASP A 55 -16.76 -5.51 -7.06
C ASP A 55 -15.39 -5.48 -6.39
N VAL A 56 -14.70 -6.61 -6.38
CA VAL A 56 -13.34 -6.73 -5.81
C VAL A 56 -12.33 -6.84 -6.93
N GLU A 57 -11.26 -6.09 -6.80
CA GLU A 57 -10.09 -6.17 -7.68
C GLU A 57 -8.80 -6.19 -6.87
N VAL A 58 -7.80 -6.87 -7.40
CA VAL A 58 -6.45 -6.90 -6.84
C VAL A 58 -5.49 -6.30 -7.86
N GLY A 59 -4.49 -5.57 -7.38
CA GLY A 59 -3.50 -4.95 -8.23
C GLY A 59 -2.10 -5.02 -7.64
N VAL A 60 -1.12 -4.89 -8.51
CA VAL A 60 0.26 -4.61 -8.17
C VAL A 60 0.52 -3.14 -8.45
N VAL A 61 1.07 -2.44 -7.47
CA VAL A 61 1.30 -1.00 -7.54
C VAL A 61 2.73 -0.68 -7.12
N CYS A 62 3.43 0.08 -7.94
CA CYS A 62 4.70 0.71 -7.57
C CYS A 62 4.48 2.19 -7.36
N THR A 63 4.81 2.67 -6.18
CA THR A 63 4.76 4.10 -5.85
C THR A 63 6.16 4.66 -5.83
N GLU A 64 6.37 5.72 -6.58
CA GLU A 64 7.56 6.56 -6.52
C GLU A 64 7.30 7.70 -5.54
N SER A 65 8.15 7.81 -4.54
CA SER A 65 8.13 8.94 -3.59
C SER A 65 9.42 9.74 -3.76
N TYR A 66 9.28 11.04 -3.95
CA TYR A 66 10.42 11.92 -4.15
C TYR A 66 10.24 13.23 -3.40
N ASP A 67 11.37 13.85 -3.03
CA ASP A 67 11.37 15.13 -2.35
C ASP A 67 11.62 16.27 -3.32
N GLU A 68 10.75 17.26 -3.27
CA GLU A 68 10.87 18.51 -4.00
C GLU A 68 11.30 19.65 -3.06
N LEU A 69 12.22 20.48 -3.53
CA LEU A 69 12.58 21.72 -2.85
C LEU A 69 11.75 22.87 -3.39
N ASN A 70 10.84 23.38 -2.57
CA ASN A 70 10.08 24.59 -2.88
C ASN A 70 10.81 25.80 -2.29
N THR A 71 11.34 26.68 -3.17
CA THR A 71 11.97 27.92 -2.77
C THR A 71 11.01 29.07 -3.02
N ASN A 72 10.53 29.68 -1.95
CA ASN A 72 9.71 30.88 -2.00
C ASN A 72 10.56 32.10 -1.72
N GLN A 73 10.65 33.02 -2.68
CA GLN A 73 11.25 34.33 -2.47
C GLN A 73 10.14 35.34 -2.12
N ARG A 74 10.26 35.96 -0.96
CA ARG A 74 9.35 37.01 -0.51
C ARG A 74 10.11 38.32 -0.41
N TYR A 75 9.67 39.30 -1.14
CA TYR A 75 10.19 40.66 -1.08
C TYR A 75 9.30 41.49 -0.17
N THR A 76 9.82 41.96 0.94
CA THR A 76 9.09 42.83 1.89
C THR A 76 10.04 43.89 2.39
N ASP A 77 9.66 45.15 2.22
CA ASP A 77 10.41 46.36 2.74
C ASP A 77 11.89 46.40 2.36
N GLY A 78 12.23 46.10 1.11
CA GLY A 78 13.61 46.12 0.63
C GLY A 78 14.45 44.92 1.08
N THR A 79 13.87 43.97 1.82
CA THR A 79 14.54 42.77 2.27
C THR A 79 14.05 41.56 1.50
N ASN A 80 14.99 40.82 0.91
CA ASN A 80 14.70 39.59 0.20
C ASN A 80 14.83 38.41 1.16
N THR A 81 13.70 37.77 1.50
CA THR A 81 13.70 36.58 2.36
C THR A 81 13.44 35.35 1.50
N THR A 82 14.38 34.42 1.48
CA THR A 82 14.26 33.14 0.81
C THR A 82 13.93 32.07 1.84
N SER A 83 12.78 31.41 1.68
CA SER A 83 12.43 30.25 2.47
C SER A 83 12.44 29.01 1.58
N THR A 84 13.13 27.97 2.00
CA THR A 84 13.18 26.69 1.33
C THR A 84 12.46 25.66 2.19
N SER A 85 11.44 25.02 1.63
CA SER A 85 10.74 23.92 2.26
C SER A 85 10.89 22.65 1.44
N ARG A 86 10.99 21.50 2.13
CA ARG A 86 11.03 20.18 1.53
C ARG A 86 9.61 19.61 1.52
N VAL A 87 9.13 19.19 0.37
CA VAL A 87 7.83 18.56 0.21
C VAL A 87 8.03 17.20 -0.43
N THR A 88 7.46 16.15 0.19
CA THR A 88 7.45 14.80 -0.38
C THR A 88 6.22 14.63 -1.26
N SER A 89 6.44 14.20 -2.49
CA SER A 89 5.39 13.89 -3.47
C SER A 89 5.41 12.41 -3.82
N ASP A 90 4.22 11.84 -3.99
CA ASP A 90 4.03 10.45 -4.36
C ASP A 90 3.33 10.34 -5.72
N ASP A 91 3.92 9.58 -6.63
CA ASP A 91 3.37 9.27 -7.94
C ASP A 91 3.29 7.76 -8.16
N VAL A 92 2.34 7.31 -8.96
CA VAL A 92 2.25 5.91 -9.36
C VAL A 92 3.20 5.68 -10.55
N ALA A 93 4.28 4.94 -10.30
CA ALA A 93 5.26 4.58 -11.33
C ALA A 93 4.80 3.40 -12.20
N HIS A 94 4.04 2.47 -11.62
CA HIS A 94 3.46 1.32 -12.33
C HIS A 94 2.22 0.83 -11.59
N GLU A 95 1.19 0.43 -12.33
CA GLU A 95 0.03 -0.27 -11.77
C GLU A 95 -0.58 -1.23 -12.78
N THR A 96 -1.02 -2.37 -12.29
CA THR A 96 -1.80 -3.35 -13.06
C THR A 96 -2.87 -3.95 -12.16
N TRP A 97 -4.11 -4.00 -12.65
CA TRP A 97 -5.26 -4.47 -11.90
C TRP A 97 -5.93 -5.66 -12.57
N SER A 98 -6.47 -6.56 -11.76
CA SER A 98 -7.23 -7.74 -12.19
C SER A 98 -8.48 -7.91 -11.34
N PRO A 99 -9.66 -8.21 -11.93
CA PRO A 99 -10.85 -8.52 -11.18
C PRO A 99 -10.69 -9.84 -10.42
N VAL A 100 -11.35 -9.95 -9.28
CA VAL A 100 -11.42 -11.15 -8.44
C VAL A 100 -12.88 -11.47 -8.19
N GLU A 101 -13.24 -12.76 -8.11
CA GLU A 101 -14.58 -13.15 -7.75
C GLU A 101 -14.91 -12.71 -6.31
N THR A 102 -16.07 -12.07 -6.13
CA THR A 102 -16.54 -11.59 -4.82
C THR A 102 -17.23 -12.74 -4.07
N VAL A 103 -16.44 -13.74 -3.70
CA VAL A 103 -16.87 -14.91 -2.93
C VAL A 103 -15.94 -15.14 -1.76
N SER A 104 -16.48 -15.68 -0.66
CA SER A 104 -15.65 -16.03 0.50
C SER A 104 -14.66 -17.13 0.15
N GLY A 105 -13.43 -17.00 0.63
CA GLY A 105 -12.36 -17.95 0.38
C GLY A 105 -11.06 -17.29 -0.01
N VAL A 106 -10.13 -18.10 -0.52
CA VAL A 106 -8.80 -17.65 -0.97
C VAL A 106 -8.72 -17.81 -2.48
N GLN A 107 -8.26 -16.76 -3.15
CA GLN A 107 -8.03 -16.74 -4.60
C GLN A 107 -6.61 -16.29 -4.87
N SER A 108 -6.04 -16.79 -5.97
CA SER A 108 -4.67 -16.49 -6.39
C SER A 108 -4.71 -15.77 -7.73
N VAL A 109 -3.96 -14.69 -7.85
CA VAL A 109 -3.79 -13.92 -9.09
C VAL A 109 -2.31 -13.67 -9.32
N ARG A 110 -1.82 -13.92 -10.54
CA ARG A 110 -0.43 -13.69 -10.91
C ARG A 110 -0.27 -12.42 -11.71
N PHE A 111 0.78 -11.68 -11.40
CA PHE A 111 1.19 -10.48 -12.10
C PHE A 111 2.62 -10.61 -12.57
N THR A 112 2.88 -10.22 -13.80
CA THR A 112 4.24 -10.13 -14.33
C THR A 112 4.81 -8.75 -14.01
N ILE A 113 5.97 -8.72 -13.37
CA ILE A 113 6.71 -7.47 -13.16
C ILE A 113 7.47 -7.14 -14.44
N PRO A 114 7.26 -5.98 -15.08
CA PRO A 114 8.00 -5.62 -16.29
C PRO A 114 9.51 -5.67 -16.08
N PRO A 115 10.30 -6.11 -17.08
CA PRO A 115 11.75 -6.20 -16.95
C PRO A 115 12.45 -4.84 -16.86
N ASP A 116 11.78 -3.77 -17.28
CA ASP A 116 12.21 -2.37 -17.22
C ASP A 116 11.59 -1.59 -16.06
N ALA A 117 10.79 -2.25 -15.22
CA ALA A 117 10.18 -1.62 -14.05
C ALA A 117 11.24 -1.18 -13.03
N PRO A 118 10.95 -0.15 -12.22
CA PRO A 118 11.79 0.19 -11.09
C PRO A 118 11.94 -1.00 -10.13
N PHE A 119 13.12 -1.24 -9.60
CA PHE A 119 13.28 -2.16 -8.47
C PHE A 119 12.99 -1.44 -7.16
N SER A 120 12.72 -2.20 -6.10
CA SER A 120 12.50 -1.64 -4.76
C SER A 120 13.73 -0.89 -4.29
N TYR A 121 13.55 0.37 -3.95
CA TYR A 121 14.64 1.26 -3.54
C TYR A 121 14.16 2.21 -2.45
N ARG A 122 14.98 2.40 -1.44
CA ARG A 122 14.74 3.38 -0.38
C ARG A 122 15.97 4.26 -0.21
N GLY A 123 15.88 5.48 -0.70
CA GLY A 123 16.90 6.51 -0.54
C GLY A 123 16.37 7.72 0.22
N ASP A 124 17.23 8.71 0.44
CA ASP A 124 16.89 9.92 1.22
C ASP A 124 15.92 10.85 0.48
N CYS A 125 16.04 10.92 -0.84
CA CYS A 125 15.24 11.83 -1.69
C CYS A 125 14.34 11.13 -2.70
N LEU A 126 14.53 9.83 -2.91
CA LEU A 126 13.79 9.02 -3.86
C LEU A 126 13.59 7.62 -3.30
N SER A 127 12.39 7.07 -3.43
CA SER A 127 12.11 5.69 -3.10
C SER A 127 11.09 5.08 -4.09
N PHE A 128 11.22 3.77 -4.33
CA PHE A 128 10.24 2.96 -5.06
C PHE A 128 9.73 1.87 -4.15
N LYS A 129 8.43 1.86 -3.92
CA LYS A 129 7.74 0.91 -3.06
C LYS A 129 6.74 0.08 -3.86
N TRP A 130 6.86 -1.24 -3.77
CA TRP A 130 5.95 -2.18 -4.40
C TRP A 130 4.96 -2.77 -3.41
N GLU A 131 3.69 -2.75 -3.77
CA GLU A 131 2.60 -3.27 -2.95
C GLU A 131 1.60 -4.07 -3.80
N LEU A 132 1.09 -5.14 -3.21
CA LEU A 132 -0.16 -5.75 -3.62
C LEU A 132 -1.30 -5.02 -2.92
N VAL A 133 -2.30 -4.64 -3.67
CA VAL A 133 -3.47 -3.91 -3.16
C VAL A 133 -4.73 -4.66 -3.58
N VAL A 134 -5.57 -5.01 -2.62
CA VAL A 134 -6.92 -5.47 -2.89
C VAL A 134 -7.92 -4.41 -2.47
N ARG A 135 -8.89 -4.12 -3.31
CA ARG A 135 -9.96 -3.16 -3.00
C ARG A 135 -11.32 -3.69 -3.39
N GLY A 136 -12.29 -3.46 -2.52
CA GLY A 136 -13.70 -3.70 -2.78
C GLY A 136 -14.41 -2.37 -3.01
N ARG A 137 -14.96 -2.17 -4.20
CA ARG A 137 -15.72 -0.95 -4.53
C ARG A 137 -17.12 -1.02 -3.94
N ARG A 138 -17.47 0.01 -3.20
CA ARG A 138 -18.84 0.23 -2.74
C ARG A 138 -19.45 1.38 -3.51
N GLY A 139 -20.70 1.24 -3.92
CA GLY A 139 -21.45 2.30 -4.60
C GLY A 139 -21.70 3.55 -3.74
N ARG A 140 -21.66 3.42 -2.42
CA ARG A 140 -21.76 4.52 -1.45
C ARG A 140 -20.90 4.19 -0.23
N GLY A 141 -20.00 5.09 0.15
CA GLY A 141 -19.14 4.97 1.32
C GLY A 141 -17.66 4.78 0.96
N LEU A 142 -16.82 4.58 1.97
CA LEU A 142 -15.39 4.34 1.79
C LEU A 142 -15.15 2.92 1.25
N ASP A 143 -14.36 2.82 0.18
CA ASP A 143 -13.89 1.55 -0.35
C ASP A 143 -13.06 0.81 0.71
N ARG A 144 -13.27 -0.51 0.81
CA ARG A 144 -12.43 -1.36 1.64
C ARG A 144 -11.17 -1.71 0.89
N GLN A 145 -10.04 -1.66 1.57
CA GLN A 145 -8.74 -1.86 0.97
C GLN A 145 -7.80 -2.56 1.94
N ALA A 146 -7.03 -3.51 1.43
CA ALA A 146 -5.90 -4.11 2.13
C ALA A 146 -4.64 -4.03 1.26
N ARG A 147 -3.47 -3.96 1.89
CA ARG A 147 -2.18 -3.81 1.24
C ARG A 147 -1.15 -4.76 1.83
N SER A 148 -0.25 -5.23 1.00
CA SER A 148 0.92 -6.03 1.40
C SER A 148 2.13 -5.61 0.58
N GLU A 149 3.20 -5.23 1.26
CA GLU A 149 4.46 -4.84 0.62
C GLU A 149 5.29 -6.06 0.25
N PHE A 150 5.97 -6.01 -0.88
CA PHE A 150 6.97 -6.98 -1.32
C PHE A 150 8.12 -6.26 -2.00
N SER A 151 9.23 -6.96 -2.22
CA SER A 151 10.43 -6.38 -2.82
C SER A 151 10.61 -6.85 -4.26
N VAL A 152 10.92 -5.91 -5.16
CA VAL A 152 11.33 -6.19 -6.53
C VAL A 152 12.84 -5.98 -6.61
N LEU A 153 13.56 -7.05 -6.96
CA LEU A 153 15.00 -7.07 -7.10
C LEU A 153 15.41 -6.75 -8.55
N PRO A 154 16.61 -6.20 -8.75
CA PRO A 154 17.19 -5.95 -10.08
C PRO A 154 17.29 -7.18 -10.97
#